data_cead95efce70f5dde10f39d4060494f1
#
_entry.id   cead95efce70f5dde10f39d4060494f1
#
_cell.length_a   1.000
_cell.length_b   1.000
_cell.length_c   1.000
_cell.angle_alpha   90.00
_cell.angle_beta   90.00
_cell.angle_gamma   90.00
#
_symmetry.space_group_name_H-M   'P 1'
#
loop_
_entity.id
_entity.type
_entity.pdbx_description
1 polymer ?
#
loop_
_entity_poly.entity_id
_entity_poly.type
_entity_poly.pdbx_seq_one_letter_code
_entity_poly.pdbx_strand_id
1 'polypeptide(L)'
;MTIRLGILGIGSMGRHHVRNARATAGVDLVALADPGGDRFGVAGDLPVLGGVEELIEVGIDAAIIAAPTAHHEEAALALAEAGVHTLVEKPLATSVEAGRRIRDAFAAAGLVGAVGYVERCNPALIDMRRRIAQGQLGDIEQIATRRQSPFPARISDVGVVKDLATHDVDLAAWVAGAPYESIYARAPA
;
A
#
# COMPACT_ATOMS: atom_id res chain seq x y z
N MET A 1 -1.12 22.89 -9.13
CA MET A 1 -0.34 22.61 -7.91
C MET A 1 0.33 21.27 -8.14
N THR A 2 1.63 21.16 -7.92
CA THR A 2 2.39 19.91 -8.09
C THR A 2 2.65 19.33 -6.71
N ILE A 3 2.39 18.05 -6.51
CA ILE A 3 2.58 17.34 -5.24
C ILE A 3 4.05 16.93 -5.12
N ARG A 4 4.73 17.37 -4.08
CA ARG A 4 6.09 16.94 -3.73
C ARG A 4 6.01 15.58 -3.04
N LEU A 5 6.48 14.55 -3.73
CA LEU A 5 6.37 13.16 -3.27
C LEU A 5 7.72 12.64 -2.76
N GLY A 6 7.69 11.98 -1.60
CA GLY A 6 8.79 11.15 -1.08
C GLY A 6 8.43 9.67 -1.11
N ILE A 7 9.44 8.79 -1.25
CA ILE A 7 9.23 7.34 -1.18
C ILE A 7 10.19 6.74 -0.16
N LEU A 8 9.63 6.06 0.85
CA LEU A 8 10.36 5.29 1.86
C LEU A 8 10.35 3.81 1.49
N GLY A 9 11.54 3.25 1.30
CA GLY A 9 11.75 1.89 0.82
C GLY A 9 11.76 1.83 -0.71
N ILE A 10 12.93 1.62 -1.32
CA ILE A 10 13.11 1.47 -2.77
C ILE A 10 13.54 0.06 -3.18
N GLY A 11 13.11 -0.91 -2.38
CA GLY A 11 13.27 -2.33 -2.63
C GLY A 11 12.38 -2.85 -3.77
N SER A 12 11.96 -4.12 -3.65
CA SER A 12 11.21 -4.83 -4.70
C SER A 12 9.92 -4.10 -5.15
N MET A 13 9.15 -3.52 -4.21
CA MET A 13 7.93 -2.75 -4.55
C MET A 13 8.24 -1.28 -4.80
N GLY A 14 9.08 -0.66 -3.97
CA GLY A 14 9.37 0.77 -4.08
C GLY A 14 9.91 1.20 -5.42
N ARG A 15 10.74 0.37 -6.08
CA ARG A 15 11.23 0.65 -7.45
C ARG A 15 10.09 0.82 -8.47
N HIS A 16 8.97 0.14 -8.28
CA HIS A 16 7.80 0.30 -9.15
C HIS A 16 7.07 1.62 -8.85
N HIS A 17 6.99 1.99 -7.57
CA HIS A 17 6.47 3.29 -7.16
C HIS A 17 7.32 4.45 -7.70
N VAL A 18 8.66 4.36 -7.65
CA VAL A 18 9.57 5.35 -8.25
C VAL A 18 9.29 5.53 -9.74
N ARG A 19 9.20 4.42 -10.49
CA ARG A 19 8.88 4.47 -11.92
C ARG A 19 7.53 5.13 -12.20
N ASN A 20 6.51 4.76 -11.43
CA ASN A 20 5.16 5.26 -11.62
C ASN A 20 5.06 6.75 -11.21
N ALA A 21 5.69 7.14 -10.10
CA ALA A 21 5.72 8.53 -9.66
C ALA A 21 6.31 9.47 -10.73
N ARG A 22 7.43 9.05 -11.35
CA ARG A 22 8.04 9.82 -12.45
C ARG A 22 7.16 9.94 -13.69
N ALA A 23 6.27 8.98 -13.92
CA ALA A 23 5.35 8.98 -15.05
C ALA A 23 4.01 9.68 -14.75
N THR A 24 3.76 10.09 -13.51
CA THR A 24 2.49 10.66 -13.08
C THR A 24 2.51 12.18 -13.20
N ALA A 25 1.64 12.72 -14.03
CA ALA A 25 1.50 14.17 -14.17
C ALA A 25 1.03 14.81 -12.86
N GLY A 26 1.60 15.96 -12.51
CA GLY A 26 1.28 16.67 -11.27
C GLY A 26 1.97 16.13 -10.01
N VAL A 27 2.87 15.17 -10.17
CA VAL A 27 3.73 14.65 -9.10
C VAL A 27 5.18 15.04 -9.39
N ASP A 28 5.85 15.55 -8.37
CA ASP A 28 7.29 15.82 -8.36
C ASP A 28 7.94 14.90 -7.33
N LEU A 29 8.62 13.87 -7.80
CA LEU A 29 9.37 12.96 -6.93
C LEU A 29 10.67 13.64 -6.51
N VAL A 30 10.72 14.09 -5.24
CA VAL A 30 11.80 14.98 -4.76
C VAL A 30 12.87 14.25 -3.95
N ALA A 31 12.53 13.12 -3.31
CA ALA A 31 13.49 12.35 -2.53
C ALA A 31 13.06 10.88 -2.37
N LEU A 32 14.04 10.04 -2.11
CA LEU A 32 13.89 8.63 -1.78
C LEU A 32 14.58 8.37 -0.44
N ALA A 33 14.08 7.41 0.34
CA ALA A 33 14.73 6.97 1.56
C ALA A 33 14.78 5.44 1.62
N ASP A 34 15.96 4.90 1.88
CA ASP A 34 16.17 3.46 2.12
C ASP A 34 17.49 3.28 2.88
N PRO A 35 17.50 2.74 4.10
CA PRO A 35 18.74 2.46 4.85
C PRO A 35 19.71 1.54 4.10
N GLY A 36 19.19 0.71 3.19
CA GLY A 36 20.01 -0.17 2.34
C GLY A 36 20.54 0.50 1.07
N GLY A 37 20.23 1.76 0.85
CA GLY A 37 20.59 2.52 -0.35
C GLY A 37 19.88 2.05 -1.62
N ASP A 38 20.28 2.61 -2.74
CA ASP A 38 19.67 2.32 -4.05
C ASP A 38 20.27 1.05 -4.69
N ARG A 39 19.79 -0.11 -4.26
CA ARG A 39 20.26 -1.43 -4.77
C ARG A 39 19.83 -1.72 -6.21
N PHE A 40 18.84 -0.99 -6.72
CA PHE A 40 18.26 -1.22 -8.06
C PHE A 40 18.59 -0.13 -9.06
N GLY A 41 19.37 0.90 -8.68
CA GLY A 41 19.75 2.00 -9.55
C GLY A 41 18.55 2.83 -10.03
N VAL A 42 17.54 3.00 -9.18
CA VAL A 42 16.29 3.69 -9.56
C VAL A 42 16.26 5.16 -9.16
N ALA A 43 17.19 5.59 -8.31
CA ALA A 43 17.22 6.97 -7.81
C ALA A 43 17.57 8.00 -8.90
N GLY A 44 18.45 7.65 -9.83
CA GLY A 44 18.99 8.64 -10.78
C GLY A 44 19.70 9.75 -10.01
N ASP A 45 19.32 11.01 -10.26
CA ASP A 45 19.90 12.19 -9.59
C ASP A 45 19.22 12.54 -8.25
N LEU A 46 18.23 11.76 -7.81
CA LEU A 46 17.52 12.02 -6.55
C LEU A 46 18.37 11.62 -5.34
N PRO A 47 18.31 12.38 -4.23
CA PRO A 47 18.93 11.97 -3.00
C PRO A 47 18.29 10.67 -2.47
N VAL A 48 19.13 9.78 -1.95
CA VAL A 48 18.69 8.58 -1.20
C VAL A 48 19.07 8.78 0.26
N LEU A 49 18.06 9.01 1.06
CA LEU A 49 18.15 9.38 2.47
C LEU A 49 18.14 8.14 3.36
N GLY A 50 18.50 8.30 4.64
CA GLY A 50 18.61 7.20 5.60
C GLY A 50 17.27 6.73 6.16
N GLY A 51 16.24 7.60 6.25
CA GLY A 51 14.99 7.29 6.91
C GLY A 51 13.85 8.27 6.66
N VAL A 52 12.77 8.10 7.42
CA VAL A 52 11.55 8.90 7.29
C VAL A 52 11.74 10.33 7.80
N GLU A 53 12.57 10.53 8.81
CA GLU A 53 12.85 11.85 9.39
C GLU A 53 13.49 12.77 8.34
N GLU A 54 14.52 12.29 7.66
CA GLU A 54 15.18 13.04 6.61
C GLU A 54 14.22 13.33 5.42
N LEU A 55 13.32 12.39 5.11
CA LEU A 55 12.28 12.60 4.09
C LEU A 55 11.33 13.74 4.48
N ILE A 56 10.94 13.81 5.75
CA ILE A 56 10.12 14.90 6.29
C ILE A 56 10.85 16.24 6.19
N GLU A 57 12.15 16.29 6.50
CA GLU A 57 12.97 17.50 6.44
C GLU A 57 13.09 18.08 5.02
N VAL A 58 12.96 17.25 3.97
CA VAL A 58 12.92 17.72 2.57
C VAL A 58 11.67 18.57 2.27
N GLY A 59 10.63 18.48 3.10
CA GLY A 59 9.38 19.22 2.92
C GLY A 59 8.53 18.62 1.82
N ILE A 60 8.05 17.40 2.02
CA ILE A 60 7.18 16.66 1.11
C ILE A 60 5.70 16.88 1.48
N ASP A 61 4.82 16.87 0.47
CA ASP A 61 3.36 16.96 0.64
C ASP A 61 2.75 15.58 0.84
N ALA A 62 3.36 14.57 0.21
CA ALA A 62 2.89 13.19 0.24
C ALA A 62 4.05 12.20 0.31
N ALA A 63 3.79 11.02 0.86
CA ALA A 63 4.74 9.92 0.93
C ALA A 63 4.13 8.58 0.47
N ILE A 64 5.01 7.70 -0.02
CA ILE A 64 4.70 6.28 -0.20
C ILE A 64 5.62 5.48 0.71
N ILE A 65 5.05 4.63 1.57
CA ILE A 65 5.80 3.68 2.39
C ILE A 65 5.76 2.32 1.70
N ALA A 66 6.91 1.87 1.21
CA ALA A 66 7.13 0.56 0.60
C ALA A 66 8.28 -0.21 1.29
N ALA A 67 8.56 0.14 2.54
CA ALA A 67 9.48 -0.54 3.44
C ALA A 67 8.93 -1.91 3.90
N PRO A 68 9.69 -2.74 4.60
CA PRO A 68 9.15 -3.93 5.25
C PRO A 68 8.04 -3.59 6.26
N THR A 69 7.02 -4.46 6.37
CA THR A 69 5.81 -4.22 7.16
C THR A 69 6.07 -3.84 8.62
N ALA A 70 7.16 -4.35 9.21
CA ALA A 70 7.54 -4.03 10.58
C ALA A 70 7.80 -2.53 10.82
N HIS A 71 8.14 -1.78 9.78
CA HIS A 71 8.45 -0.35 9.84
C HIS A 71 7.29 0.56 9.40
N HIS A 72 6.16 -0.03 8.96
CA HIS A 72 5.04 0.75 8.45
C HIS A 72 4.42 1.66 9.51
N GLU A 73 4.23 1.14 10.73
CA GLU A 73 3.57 1.89 11.80
C GLU A 73 4.37 3.12 12.20
N GLU A 74 5.66 2.93 12.55
CA GLU A 74 6.54 4.01 12.96
C GLU A 74 6.60 5.12 11.91
N ALA A 75 6.89 4.73 10.67
CA ALA A 75 6.98 5.68 9.57
C ALA A 75 5.65 6.40 9.27
N ALA A 76 4.52 5.67 9.31
CA ALA A 76 3.21 6.25 9.05
C ALA A 76 2.80 7.26 10.14
N LEU A 77 3.10 6.96 11.41
CA LEU A 77 2.81 7.88 12.52
C LEU A 77 3.67 9.14 12.44
N ALA A 78 4.96 9.03 12.14
CA ALA A 78 5.85 10.18 11.97
C ALA A 78 5.38 11.08 10.80
N LEU A 79 4.99 10.50 9.67
CA LEU A 79 4.45 11.25 8.54
C LEU A 79 3.10 11.92 8.86
N ALA A 80 2.22 11.24 9.62
CA ALA A 80 0.96 11.83 10.05
C ALA A 80 1.17 13.02 11.00
N GLU A 81 2.12 12.93 11.94
CA GLU A 81 2.51 14.03 12.84
C GLU A 81 3.10 15.21 12.06
N ALA A 82 3.86 14.93 10.99
CA ALA A 82 4.42 15.94 10.11
C ALA A 82 3.42 16.55 9.11
N GLY A 83 2.16 16.10 9.09
CA GLY A 83 1.13 16.62 8.18
C GLY A 83 1.23 16.10 6.75
N VAL A 84 1.85 14.94 6.52
CA VAL A 84 2.12 14.38 5.19
C VAL A 84 1.08 13.34 4.81
N HIS A 85 0.41 13.52 3.67
CA HIS A 85 -0.50 12.52 3.10
C HIS A 85 0.26 11.24 2.73
N THR A 86 -0.26 10.05 3.05
CA THR A 86 0.55 8.84 2.89
C THR A 86 -0.21 7.67 2.29
N LEU A 87 0.44 7.00 1.33
CA LEU A 87 0.08 5.66 0.88
C LEU A 87 1.02 4.64 1.54
N VAL A 88 0.46 3.69 2.28
CA VAL A 88 1.21 2.59 2.91
C VAL A 88 0.98 1.31 2.13
N GLU A 89 2.05 0.60 1.77
CA GLU A 89 1.92 -0.71 1.13
C GLU A 89 1.21 -1.74 2.02
N LYS A 90 0.62 -2.72 1.37
CA LYS A 90 0.03 -3.86 2.07
C LYS A 90 1.13 -4.85 2.57
N PRO A 91 0.90 -5.56 3.69
CA PRO A 91 -0.17 -5.32 4.65
C PRO A 91 0.07 -4.01 5.41
N LEU A 92 -1.00 -3.30 5.78
CA LEU A 92 -0.91 -1.98 6.42
C LEU A 92 0.00 -1.98 7.65
N ALA A 93 -0.09 -3.03 8.47
CA ALA A 93 0.67 -3.17 9.71
C ALA A 93 0.83 -4.63 10.11
N THR A 94 1.63 -4.88 11.14
CA THR A 94 1.87 -6.23 11.69
C THR A 94 0.71 -6.74 12.54
N SER A 95 -0.10 -5.84 13.12
CA SER A 95 -1.28 -6.17 13.96
C SER A 95 -2.47 -5.26 13.64
N VAL A 96 -3.65 -5.68 14.09
CA VAL A 96 -4.89 -4.89 13.97
C VAL A 96 -4.80 -3.60 14.78
N GLU A 97 -4.20 -3.67 15.96
CA GLU A 97 -4.01 -2.53 16.86
C GLU A 97 -3.11 -1.46 16.23
N ALA A 98 -1.99 -1.87 15.62
CA ALA A 98 -1.10 -0.99 14.87
C ALA A 98 -1.84 -0.33 13.69
N GLY A 99 -2.60 -1.12 12.92
CA GLY A 99 -3.40 -0.59 11.81
C GLY A 99 -4.47 0.44 12.28
N ARG A 100 -5.07 0.22 13.45
CA ARG A 100 -6.00 1.18 14.05
C ARG A 100 -5.31 2.47 14.45
N ARG A 101 -4.13 2.40 15.08
CA ARG A 101 -3.34 3.60 15.43
C ARG A 101 -2.99 4.44 14.20
N ILE A 102 -2.55 3.80 13.12
CA ILE A 102 -2.29 4.49 11.85
C ILE A 102 -3.56 5.18 11.36
N ARG A 103 -4.67 4.46 11.23
CA ARG A 103 -5.96 5.01 10.77
C ARG A 103 -6.38 6.23 11.60
N ASP A 104 -6.31 6.09 12.92
CA ASP A 104 -6.79 7.12 13.86
C ASP A 104 -5.90 8.37 13.82
N ALA A 105 -4.58 8.20 13.65
CA ALA A 105 -3.64 9.33 13.49
C ALA A 105 -3.94 10.13 12.21
N PHE A 106 -4.12 9.48 11.07
CA PHE A 106 -4.48 10.16 9.82
C PHE A 106 -5.85 10.83 9.89
N ALA A 107 -6.84 10.17 10.50
CA ALA A 107 -8.17 10.73 10.69
C ALA A 107 -8.14 11.97 11.60
N ALA A 108 -7.42 11.92 12.72
CA ALA A 108 -7.29 13.03 13.65
C ALA A 108 -6.56 14.24 13.03
N ALA A 109 -5.58 14.00 12.18
CA ALA A 109 -4.84 15.05 11.46
C ALA A 109 -5.59 15.57 10.21
N GLY A 110 -6.72 14.99 9.82
CA GLY A 110 -7.43 15.37 8.60
C GLY A 110 -6.66 15.05 7.31
N LEU A 111 -5.77 14.06 7.36
CA LEU A 111 -4.91 13.67 6.26
C LEU A 111 -5.49 12.52 5.44
N VAL A 112 -5.07 12.43 4.19
CA VAL A 112 -5.34 11.26 3.36
C VAL A 112 -4.36 10.16 3.72
N GLY A 113 -4.88 9.06 4.28
CA GLY A 113 -4.17 7.80 4.46
C GLY A 113 -4.76 6.75 3.49
N ALA A 114 -3.93 6.12 2.69
CA ALA A 114 -4.34 5.09 1.75
C ALA A 114 -3.53 3.81 1.94
N VAL A 115 -4.12 2.66 1.60
CA VAL A 115 -3.42 1.36 1.62
C VAL A 115 -3.19 0.86 0.19
N GLY A 116 -2.01 0.34 -0.09
CA GLY A 116 -1.56 -0.10 -1.41
C GLY A 116 -2.25 -1.36 -1.93
N TYR A 117 -3.57 -1.43 -1.92
CA TYR A 117 -4.35 -2.50 -2.55
C TYR A 117 -4.39 -2.31 -4.07
N VAL A 118 -3.28 -2.58 -4.72
CA VAL A 118 -3.06 -2.35 -6.16
C VAL A 118 -4.11 -2.99 -7.06
N GLU A 119 -4.67 -4.12 -6.67
CA GLU A 119 -5.70 -4.81 -7.44
C GLU A 119 -6.99 -4.00 -7.59
N ARG A 120 -7.30 -3.09 -6.67
CA ARG A 120 -8.41 -2.15 -6.82
C ARG A 120 -8.23 -1.15 -7.98
N CYS A 121 -6.99 -0.99 -8.45
CA CYS A 121 -6.65 -0.16 -9.60
C CYS A 121 -6.61 -0.95 -10.92
N ASN A 122 -6.88 -2.25 -10.90
CA ASN A 122 -6.92 -3.08 -12.09
C ASN A 122 -8.14 -2.71 -12.95
N PRO A 123 -7.95 -2.28 -14.22
CA PRO A 123 -9.05 -1.82 -15.07
C PRO A 123 -10.17 -2.85 -15.24
N ALA A 124 -9.83 -4.15 -15.30
CA ALA A 124 -10.82 -5.22 -15.44
C ALA A 124 -11.71 -5.32 -14.18
N LEU A 125 -11.12 -5.17 -12.99
CA LEU A 125 -11.86 -5.21 -11.73
C LEU A 125 -12.69 -3.94 -11.51
N ILE A 126 -12.18 -2.79 -11.92
CA ILE A 126 -12.94 -1.52 -11.91
C ILE A 126 -14.16 -1.65 -12.84
N ASP A 127 -13.99 -2.16 -14.06
CA ASP A 127 -15.09 -2.36 -15.00
C ASP A 127 -16.11 -3.39 -14.47
N MET A 128 -15.65 -4.49 -13.92
CA MET A 128 -16.51 -5.49 -13.27
C MET A 128 -17.37 -4.85 -12.17
N ARG A 129 -16.76 -4.09 -11.26
CA ARG A 129 -17.48 -3.41 -10.18
C ARG A 129 -18.49 -2.40 -10.72
N ARG A 130 -18.12 -1.65 -11.76
CA ARG A 130 -19.03 -0.72 -12.42
C ARG A 130 -20.27 -1.45 -13.00
N ARG A 131 -20.08 -2.60 -13.65
CA ARG A 131 -21.18 -3.42 -14.22
C ARG A 131 -22.09 -3.99 -13.13
N ILE A 132 -21.51 -4.42 -12.00
CA ILE A 132 -22.27 -4.86 -10.83
C ILE A 132 -23.15 -3.72 -10.31
N ALA A 133 -22.57 -2.53 -10.11
CA ALA A 133 -23.29 -1.36 -9.63
C ALA A 133 -24.41 -0.90 -10.58
N GLN A 134 -24.30 -1.24 -11.88
CA GLN A 134 -25.33 -0.98 -12.90
C GLN A 134 -26.37 -2.12 -13.00
N GLY A 135 -26.30 -3.13 -12.15
CA GLY A 135 -27.23 -4.26 -12.15
C GLY A 135 -27.04 -5.25 -13.33
N GLN A 136 -25.96 -5.11 -14.12
CA GLN A 136 -25.76 -5.93 -15.32
C GLN A 136 -25.47 -7.41 -15.01
N LEU A 137 -25.05 -7.74 -13.81
CA LEU A 137 -24.77 -9.11 -13.36
C LEU A 137 -25.81 -9.65 -12.38
N GLY A 138 -26.86 -8.86 -12.06
CA GLY A 138 -27.83 -9.21 -11.02
C GLY A 138 -27.20 -9.17 -9.62
N ASP A 139 -27.82 -9.89 -8.69
CA ASP A 139 -27.32 -10.02 -7.31
C ASP A 139 -26.11 -10.97 -7.24
N ILE A 140 -25.13 -10.62 -6.42
CA ILE A 140 -23.96 -11.47 -6.21
C ILE A 140 -24.29 -12.48 -5.13
N GLU A 141 -24.40 -13.74 -5.51
CA GLU A 141 -24.65 -14.84 -4.56
C GLU A 141 -23.35 -15.48 -4.04
N GLN A 142 -22.31 -15.49 -4.86
CA GLN A 142 -21.03 -16.10 -4.50
C GLN A 142 -19.85 -15.42 -5.21
N ILE A 143 -18.74 -15.26 -4.50
CA ILE A 143 -17.44 -14.90 -5.04
C ILE A 143 -16.46 -16.01 -4.71
N ALA A 144 -15.80 -16.58 -5.73
CA ALA A 144 -14.75 -17.56 -5.55
C ALA A 144 -13.43 -17.00 -6.10
N THR A 145 -12.38 -17.03 -5.29
CA THR A 145 -11.03 -16.65 -5.70
C THR A 145 -10.09 -17.84 -5.58
N ARG A 146 -9.16 -17.94 -6.51
CA ARG A 146 -8.12 -18.97 -6.48
C ARG A 146 -6.79 -18.37 -6.86
N ARG A 147 -5.86 -18.36 -5.88
CA ARG A 147 -4.50 -17.86 -6.09
C ARG A 147 -3.50 -18.99 -5.88
N GLN A 148 -2.70 -19.23 -6.90
CA GLN A 148 -1.67 -20.29 -6.91
C GLN A 148 -0.39 -19.74 -7.53
N SER A 149 0.72 -19.90 -6.83
CA SER A 149 2.06 -19.58 -7.34
C SER A 149 3.11 -20.42 -6.61
N PRO A 150 4.31 -20.59 -7.18
CA PRO A 150 5.46 -21.04 -6.39
C PRO A 150 5.67 -20.08 -5.21
N PHE A 151 6.17 -20.61 -4.08
CA PHE A 151 6.47 -19.77 -2.93
C PHE A 151 7.58 -18.76 -3.31
N PRO A 152 7.33 -17.45 -3.20
CA PRO A 152 8.33 -16.47 -3.61
C PRO A 152 9.43 -16.38 -2.55
N ALA A 153 10.66 -16.73 -2.93
CA ALA A 153 11.85 -16.73 -2.05
C ALA A 153 12.16 -15.36 -1.41
N ARG A 154 11.56 -14.28 -1.92
CA ARG A 154 11.71 -12.91 -1.37
C ARG A 154 10.93 -12.65 -0.08
N ILE A 155 10.00 -13.54 0.28
CA ILE A 155 9.12 -13.37 1.45
C ILE A 155 9.75 -14.12 2.62
N SER A 156 10.16 -13.37 3.63
CA SER A 156 10.77 -13.92 4.85
C SER A 156 10.11 -13.41 6.14
N ASP A 157 9.28 -12.38 6.05
CA ASP A 157 8.74 -11.62 7.19
C ASP A 157 7.24 -11.84 7.46
N VAL A 158 6.51 -12.35 6.46
CA VAL A 158 5.05 -12.58 6.57
C VAL A 158 4.66 -13.94 6.00
N GLY A 159 3.61 -14.55 6.57
CA GLY A 159 3.03 -15.78 6.03
C GLY A 159 2.20 -15.54 4.77
N VAL A 160 1.91 -16.61 4.03
CA VAL A 160 1.15 -16.60 2.76
C VAL A 160 -0.19 -15.86 2.85
N VAL A 161 -0.86 -15.92 3.98
CA VAL A 161 -2.13 -15.22 4.20
C VAL A 161 -1.93 -13.71 4.16
N LYS A 162 -0.94 -13.18 4.88
CA LYS A 162 -0.65 -11.74 4.92
C LYS A 162 -0.04 -11.22 3.62
N ASP A 163 0.70 -12.04 2.89
CA ASP A 163 1.30 -11.59 1.62
C ASP A 163 0.34 -11.71 0.44
N LEU A 164 -0.31 -12.86 0.26
CA LEU A 164 -1.11 -13.16 -0.92
C LEU A 164 -2.62 -13.06 -0.68
N ALA A 165 -3.14 -13.70 0.37
CA ALA A 165 -4.58 -13.76 0.58
C ALA A 165 -5.19 -12.39 0.95
N THR A 166 -4.40 -11.43 1.43
CA THR A 166 -4.88 -10.06 1.67
C THR A 166 -5.46 -9.41 0.43
N HIS A 167 -4.92 -9.70 -0.76
CA HIS A 167 -5.48 -9.20 -2.01
C HIS A 167 -6.87 -9.77 -2.29
N ASP A 168 -7.03 -11.09 -2.09
CA ASP A 168 -8.30 -11.77 -2.38
C ASP A 168 -9.37 -11.44 -1.35
N VAL A 169 -8.97 -11.32 -0.08
CA VAL A 169 -9.85 -10.88 1.02
C VAL A 169 -10.32 -9.44 0.78
N ASP A 170 -9.42 -8.54 0.43
CA ASP A 170 -9.77 -7.15 0.12
C ASP A 170 -10.70 -7.06 -1.09
N LEU A 171 -10.35 -7.74 -2.19
CA LEU A 171 -11.13 -7.72 -3.42
C LEU A 171 -12.53 -8.30 -3.27
N ALA A 172 -12.70 -9.39 -2.55
CA ALA A 172 -14.02 -9.99 -2.38
C ALA A 172 -14.98 -9.04 -1.67
N ALA A 173 -14.55 -8.41 -0.57
CA ALA A 173 -15.34 -7.39 0.12
C ALA A 173 -15.59 -6.15 -0.75
N TRP A 174 -14.57 -5.71 -1.49
CA TRP A 174 -14.67 -4.53 -2.35
C TRP A 174 -15.61 -4.76 -3.54
N VAL A 175 -15.58 -5.94 -4.15
CA VAL A 175 -16.47 -6.32 -5.26
C VAL A 175 -17.90 -6.50 -4.76
N ALA A 176 -18.09 -7.20 -3.64
CA ALA A 176 -19.42 -7.39 -3.03
C ALA A 176 -20.04 -6.07 -2.54
N GLY A 177 -19.20 -5.06 -2.23
CA GLY A 177 -19.67 -3.82 -1.62
C GLY A 177 -20.19 -3.98 -0.21
N ALA A 178 -19.79 -5.05 0.49
CA ALA A 178 -20.25 -5.42 1.82
C ALA A 178 -19.08 -5.92 2.70
N PRO A 179 -19.14 -5.70 4.03
CA PRO A 179 -18.18 -6.27 4.97
C PRO A 179 -18.41 -7.78 5.15
N TYR A 180 -17.41 -8.48 5.67
CA TYR A 180 -17.54 -9.86 6.11
C TYR A 180 -18.35 -9.92 7.43
N GLU A 181 -19.33 -10.81 7.51
CA GLU A 181 -20.05 -11.10 8.74
C GLU A 181 -19.34 -12.16 9.58
N SER A 182 -18.76 -13.16 8.91
CA SER A 182 -18.03 -14.25 9.56
C SER A 182 -16.89 -14.76 8.67
N ILE A 183 -15.88 -15.35 9.29
CA ILE A 183 -14.73 -15.92 8.59
C ILE A 183 -14.47 -17.31 9.16
N TYR A 184 -14.31 -18.30 8.27
CA TYR A 184 -13.78 -19.62 8.60
C TYR A 184 -12.50 -19.86 7.79
N ALA A 185 -11.43 -20.30 8.45
CA ALA A 185 -10.17 -20.59 7.81
C ALA A 185 -9.67 -22.00 8.20
N ARG A 186 -9.12 -22.71 7.22
CA ARG A 186 -8.45 -23.99 7.43
C ARG A 186 -7.08 -23.92 6.76
N ALA A 187 -6.03 -24.12 7.55
CA ALA A 187 -4.68 -24.32 7.06
C ALA A 187 -4.27 -25.78 7.28
N PRO A 188 -3.61 -26.44 6.31
CA PRO A 188 -2.96 -27.72 6.58
C PRO A 188 -1.85 -27.51 7.62
N ALA A 189 -1.64 -28.54 8.44
CA ALA A 189 -0.54 -28.58 9.41
C ALA A 189 0.81 -28.69 8.70
#